data_f9d8499da4040b3a8bc3b87cc3c3ed3e
#
_entry.id   f9d8499da4040b3a8bc3b87cc3c3ed3e
#
_cell.length_a   1.000
_cell.length_b   1.000
_cell.length_c   1.000
_cell.angle_alpha   90.00
_cell.angle_beta   90.00
_cell.angle_gamma   90.00
#
_symmetry.space_group_name_H-M   'P 1'
#
loop_
_entity.id
_entity.type
_entity.pdbx_description
1 polymer ?
#
loop_
_entity_poly.entity_id
_entity_poly.type
_entity_poly.pdbx_seq_one_letter_code
_entity_poly.pdbx_strand_id
1 'polypeptide(L)'
;MSPNSIFRKLILAFLFICCAGCDSEDDGNRVQLGVSANLFELDTLQYQEEFAVQVSDANGAPSPSAIVTLKLIPVTYNKGQYVPTDITIPPDGTVDRWGTSITAVCDSEDINANGALDAGEDVNGNGVLDPDVPTLTTHPTKTPTVTPGTNLVVTDENGFGYFAITYPKSEGAWSSVRVIAEVSDGLPGNTANYVLNLGVLIKDLEDLTIAPPSGGPSPYGTAAVCTDPD
;
A
#
# COMPACT_ATOMS: atom_id res chain seq x y z
N MET A 1 -67.79 -58.52 -22.20
CA MET A 1 -67.44 -57.79 -23.43
C MET A 1 -66.41 -56.67 -23.06
N SER A 2 -65.15 -56.93 -23.39
CA SER A 2 -64.05 -55.97 -23.21
C SER A 2 -64.05 -54.97 -24.32
N PRO A 3 -63.56 -53.73 -24.11
CA PRO A 3 -62.41 -53.32 -24.94
C PRO A 3 -61.26 -52.60 -24.21
N ASN A 4 -60.18 -52.97 -24.67
CA ASN A 4 -58.82 -52.45 -24.59
C ASN A 4 -58.68 -50.92 -24.42
N SER A 5 -57.94 -50.52 -23.39
CA SER A 5 -57.35 -49.19 -23.21
C SER A 5 -55.89 -49.27 -23.56
N ILE A 6 -55.52 -48.61 -24.64
CA ILE A 6 -54.17 -48.47 -25.12
C ILE A 6 -53.49 -47.33 -24.33
N PHE A 7 -52.59 -47.69 -23.42
CA PHE A 7 -51.71 -46.73 -22.72
C PHE A 7 -50.62 -46.27 -23.67
N ARG A 8 -50.75 -45.04 -24.17
CA ARG A 8 -49.68 -44.32 -24.89
C ARG A 8 -48.64 -43.85 -23.85
N LYS A 9 -47.51 -44.54 -23.82
CA LYS A 9 -46.33 -44.04 -23.07
C LYS A 9 -45.75 -42.85 -23.81
N LEU A 10 -45.92 -41.65 -23.21
CA LEU A 10 -45.24 -40.43 -23.63
C LEU A 10 -43.84 -40.46 -23.05
N ILE A 11 -42.83 -40.74 -23.88
CA ILE A 11 -41.42 -40.61 -23.51
C ILE A 11 -41.05 -39.15 -23.58
N LEU A 12 -40.94 -38.51 -22.40
CA LEU A 12 -40.42 -37.15 -22.28
C LEU A 12 -38.92 -37.22 -22.32
N ALA A 13 -38.34 -36.92 -23.49
CA ALA A 13 -36.88 -36.77 -23.66
C ALA A 13 -36.47 -35.48 -22.97
N PHE A 14 -35.87 -35.59 -21.78
CA PHE A 14 -35.17 -34.47 -21.12
C PHE A 14 -33.86 -34.22 -21.93
N LEU A 15 -33.91 -33.14 -22.70
CA LEU A 15 -32.69 -32.60 -23.36
C LEU A 15 -31.85 -31.92 -22.25
N PHE A 16 -30.85 -32.62 -21.76
CA PHE A 16 -29.81 -32.00 -20.90
C PHE A 16 -29.00 -31.07 -21.79
N ILE A 17 -29.34 -29.78 -21.76
CA ILE A 17 -28.44 -28.73 -22.26
C ILE A 17 -27.30 -28.65 -21.21
N CYS A 18 -26.18 -29.33 -21.48
CA CYS A 18 -24.92 -29.00 -20.83
C CYS A 18 -24.60 -27.55 -21.23
N CYS A 19 -24.91 -26.62 -20.36
CA CYS A 19 -24.19 -25.35 -20.34
C CYS A 19 -22.74 -25.72 -19.99
N ALA A 20 -21.90 -25.87 -21.02
CA ALA A 20 -20.48 -25.69 -20.85
C ALA A 20 -20.31 -24.22 -20.46
N GLY A 21 -20.37 -23.93 -19.16
CA GLY A 21 -19.78 -22.73 -18.61
C GLY A 21 -18.31 -22.80 -19.04
N CYS A 22 -17.89 -21.84 -19.85
CA CYS A 22 -16.49 -21.52 -19.92
C CYS A 22 -16.11 -21.04 -18.52
N ASP A 23 -15.66 -21.93 -17.67
CA ASP A 23 -14.73 -21.59 -16.64
C ASP A 23 -13.46 -21.17 -17.42
N SER A 24 -13.26 -19.87 -17.55
CA SER A 24 -11.92 -19.37 -17.71
C SER A 24 -11.23 -19.75 -16.40
N GLU A 25 -10.52 -20.86 -16.42
CA GLU A 25 -9.59 -21.20 -15.34
C GLU A 25 -8.65 -20.00 -15.26
N ASP A 26 -8.83 -19.21 -14.21
CA ASP A 26 -7.90 -18.17 -13.82
C ASP A 26 -6.72 -18.92 -13.18
N ASP A 27 -5.85 -19.47 -14.02
CA ASP A 27 -4.71 -20.29 -13.61
C ASP A 27 -3.60 -19.45 -12.93
N GLY A 28 -3.87 -18.16 -12.68
CA GLY A 28 -2.90 -17.23 -12.12
C GLY A 28 -2.72 -17.37 -10.62
N ASN A 29 -1.53 -17.01 -10.16
CA ASN A 29 -1.27 -16.79 -8.74
C ASN A 29 -2.05 -15.56 -8.25
N ARG A 30 -2.57 -15.62 -7.03
CA ARG A 30 -3.22 -14.49 -6.34
C ARG A 30 -2.27 -13.90 -5.33
N VAL A 31 -2.08 -12.58 -5.41
CA VAL A 31 -1.22 -11.84 -4.50
C VAL A 31 -2.07 -11.07 -3.50
N GLN A 32 -1.67 -11.08 -2.24
CA GLN A 32 -2.27 -10.28 -1.17
C GLN A 32 -1.16 -9.56 -0.40
N LEU A 33 -1.39 -8.30 -0.10
CA LEU A 33 -0.53 -7.50 0.78
C LEU A 33 -1.15 -7.46 2.17
N GLY A 34 -0.39 -7.88 3.17
CA GLY A 34 -0.68 -7.71 4.57
C GLY A 34 0.15 -6.56 5.15
N VAL A 35 -0.52 -5.63 5.81
CA VAL A 35 0.13 -4.56 6.56
C VAL A 35 0.20 -5.00 8.01
N SER A 36 1.39 -5.00 8.59
CA SER A 36 1.54 -5.08 10.03
C SER A 36 1.20 -3.69 10.59
N ALA A 37 0.39 -3.62 11.64
CA ALA A 37 0.13 -2.35 12.33
C ALA A 37 1.35 -1.86 13.15
N ASN A 38 2.54 -2.36 12.88
CA ASN A 38 3.76 -2.10 13.63
C ASN A 38 4.63 -1.06 12.90
N LEU A 39 4.38 0.19 13.25
CA LEU A 39 5.33 1.27 13.00
C LEU A 39 6.30 1.33 14.18
N PHE A 40 7.61 1.38 13.93
CA PHE A 40 8.61 1.54 14.97
C PHE A 40 9.75 2.46 14.55
N GLU A 41 10.45 2.93 15.54
CA GLU A 41 11.65 3.76 15.36
C GLU A 41 12.82 2.84 15.00
N LEU A 42 13.35 3.00 13.78
CA LEU A 42 14.54 2.27 13.35
C LEU A 42 15.80 2.91 13.98
N ASP A 43 15.84 4.23 13.97
CA ASP A 43 16.86 5.05 14.61
C ASP A 43 16.33 6.45 14.94
N THR A 44 17.18 7.39 15.28
CA THR A 44 16.80 8.76 15.66
C THR A 44 16.19 9.57 14.51
N LEU A 45 16.39 9.15 13.27
CA LEU A 45 15.98 9.88 12.07
C LEU A 45 14.94 9.16 11.22
N GLN A 46 14.75 7.84 11.44
CA GLN A 46 13.95 7.00 10.57
C GLN A 46 12.91 6.17 11.32
N TYR A 47 11.77 6.03 10.67
CA TYR A 47 10.77 5.02 10.99
C TYR A 47 10.88 3.83 10.04
N GLN A 48 10.37 2.69 10.50
CA GLN A 48 10.22 1.49 9.71
C GLN A 48 8.83 0.89 9.95
N GLU A 49 8.16 0.45 8.89
CA GLU A 49 6.87 -0.25 8.94
C GLU A 49 6.99 -1.61 8.26
N GLU A 50 6.43 -2.63 8.89
CA GLU A 50 6.55 -4.03 8.46
C GLU A 50 5.40 -4.46 7.56
N PHE A 51 5.69 -5.30 6.57
CA PHE A 51 4.73 -5.84 5.61
C PHE A 51 4.95 -7.33 5.38
N ALA A 52 3.87 -7.99 4.95
CA ALA A 52 3.91 -9.33 4.40
C ALA A 52 3.24 -9.34 3.03
N VAL A 53 3.73 -10.18 2.12
CA VAL A 53 3.03 -10.56 0.90
C VAL A 53 2.70 -12.03 1.00
N GLN A 54 1.49 -12.41 0.60
CA GLN A 54 1.07 -13.80 0.47
C GLN A 54 0.71 -14.09 -0.98
N VAL A 55 1.22 -15.21 -1.48
CA VAL A 55 0.91 -15.71 -2.81
C VAL A 55 0.24 -17.07 -2.69
N SER A 56 -0.88 -17.23 -3.36
CA SER A 56 -1.62 -18.48 -3.49
C SER A 56 -1.92 -18.77 -4.95
N ASP A 57 -2.13 -20.03 -5.29
CA ASP A 57 -2.64 -20.44 -6.60
C ASP A 57 -4.13 -20.08 -6.79
N ALA A 58 -4.68 -20.36 -7.95
CA ALA A 58 -6.09 -20.12 -8.26
C ALA A 58 -7.06 -20.83 -7.32
N ASN A 59 -6.65 -21.94 -6.71
CA ASN A 59 -7.45 -22.75 -5.77
C ASN A 59 -7.31 -22.26 -4.32
N GLY A 60 -6.43 -21.25 -4.07
CA GLY A 60 -6.15 -20.73 -2.75
C GLY A 60 -5.10 -21.52 -1.96
N ALA A 61 -4.41 -22.48 -2.57
CA ALA A 61 -3.28 -23.15 -1.94
C ALA A 61 -2.03 -22.24 -1.96
N PRO A 62 -1.17 -22.31 -0.93
CA PRO A 62 0.06 -21.53 -0.92
C PRO A 62 0.92 -21.77 -2.15
N SER A 63 1.53 -20.73 -2.71
CA SER A 63 2.49 -20.81 -3.81
C SER A 63 3.92 -20.62 -3.26
N PRO A 64 4.64 -21.68 -2.92
CA PRO A 64 6.02 -21.60 -2.45
C PRO A 64 6.97 -21.23 -3.58
N SER A 65 8.06 -20.54 -3.23
CA SER A 65 9.09 -20.12 -4.18
C SER A 65 8.59 -19.16 -5.29
N ALA A 66 7.42 -18.54 -5.12
CA ALA A 66 6.96 -17.49 -6.01
C ALA A 66 7.87 -16.28 -5.89
N ILE A 67 8.27 -15.71 -7.03
CA ILE A 67 9.09 -14.49 -7.08
C ILE A 67 8.15 -13.30 -7.17
N VAL A 68 8.19 -12.47 -6.14
CA VAL A 68 7.40 -11.24 -6.06
C VAL A 68 8.30 -10.04 -6.25
N THR A 69 7.96 -9.19 -7.21
CA THR A 69 8.58 -7.88 -7.41
C THR A 69 7.79 -6.84 -6.61
N LEU A 70 8.49 -6.05 -5.81
CA LEU A 70 7.93 -4.96 -5.03
C LEU A 70 8.28 -3.61 -5.66
N LYS A 71 7.31 -2.69 -5.69
CA LYS A 71 7.52 -1.32 -6.15
C LYS A 71 6.87 -0.34 -5.18
N LEU A 72 7.54 0.77 -4.92
CA LEU A 72 6.99 1.92 -4.20
C LEU A 72 6.81 3.07 -5.19
N ILE A 73 5.63 3.67 -5.19
CA ILE A 73 5.30 4.81 -6.04
C ILE A 73 4.72 5.91 -5.14
N PRO A 74 5.34 7.09 -5.08
CA PRO A 74 4.76 8.23 -4.37
C PRO A 74 3.37 8.54 -4.92
N VAL A 75 2.43 8.94 -4.06
CA VAL A 75 1.04 9.22 -4.48
C VAL A 75 0.69 10.67 -4.22
N THR A 76 0.80 11.11 -2.98
CA THR A 76 0.49 12.49 -2.58
C THR A 76 1.44 12.97 -1.52
N TYR A 77 1.56 14.29 -1.41
CA TYR A 77 2.19 14.95 -0.30
C TYR A 77 1.31 16.10 0.23
N ASN A 78 1.49 16.41 1.51
CA ASN A 78 0.70 17.43 2.21
C ASN A 78 1.57 18.60 2.56
N LYS A 79 1.10 19.81 2.24
CA LYS A 79 1.63 21.06 2.76
C LYS A 79 0.91 21.43 4.05
N GLY A 80 1.59 22.14 4.94
CA GLY A 80 1.01 22.56 6.20
C GLY A 80 2.01 22.58 7.34
N GLN A 81 1.52 22.45 8.57
CA GLN A 81 2.38 22.47 9.75
C GLN A 81 1.77 21.66 10.89
N TYR A 82 2.59 21.27 11.84
CA TYR A 82 2.12 20.78 13.11
C TYR A 82 1.62 21.93 13.98
N VAL A 83 0.51 21.69 14.67
CA VAL A 83 -0.11 22.63 15.64
C VAL A 83 -0.46 21.89 16.91
N PRO A 84 -0.36 22.52 18.09
CA PRO A 84 -0.89 21.94 19.32
C PRO A 84 -2.38 21.68 19.19
N THR A 85 -2.82 20.46 19.48
CA THR A 85 -4.18 20.00 19.23
C THR A 85 -4.78 19.33 20.46
N ASP A 86 -6.04 19.66 20.77
CA ASP A 86 -6.86 18.98 21.77
C ASP A 86 -7.56 17.80 21.09
N ILE A 87 -7.24 16.58 21.54
CA ILE A 87 -7.82 15.32 21.01
C ILE A 87 -8.87 14.70 21.93
N THR A 88 -9.17 15.35 23.05
CA THR A 88 -10.20 14.89 24.00
C THR A 88 -11.58 14.97 23.37
N ILE A 89 -12.44 14.00 23.60
CA ILE A 89 -13.80 13.96 23.03
C ILE A 89 -14.82 13.87 24.17
N PRO A 90 -15.64 14.93 24.38
CA PRO A 90 -15.60 16.25 23.70
C PRO A 90 -14.35 17.04 24.07
N PRO A 91 -13.90 17.98 23.24
CA PRO A 91 -12.75 18.83 23.54
C PRO A 91 -12.91 19.57 24.86
N ASP A 92 -11.86 19.54 25.70
CA ASP A 92 -11.87 20.22 27.02
C ASP A 92 -11.10 21.54 27.02
N GLY A 93 -10.52 21.91 25.88
CA GLY A 93 -9.75 23.13 25.68
C GLY A 93 -8.29 23.01 26.08
N THR A 94 -7.85 21.82 26.49
CA THR A 94 -6.44 21.53 26.80
C THR A 94 -5.79 20.90 25.57
N VAL A 95 -4.64 21.42 25.13
CA VAL A 95 -3.89 20.80 24.03
C VAL A 95 -3.09 19.62 24.55
N ASP A 96 -3.24 18.47 23.88
CA ASP A 96 -2.69 17.19 24.34
C ASP A 96 -1.43 16.76 23.58
N ARG A 97 -1.36 17.11 22.29
CA ARG A 97 -0.27 16.71 21.43
C ARG A 97 -0.16 17.57 20.16
N TRP A 98 0.90 17.36 19.40
CA TRP A 98 1.01 17.86 18.04
C TRP A 98 0.02 17.14 17.11
N GLY A 99 -0.74 17.92 16.37
CA GLY A 99 -1.59 17.48 15.26
C GLY A 99 -1.21 18.19 13.98
N THR A 100 -1.60 17.66 12.82
CA THR A 100 -1.33 18.31 11.52
C THR A 100 -2.43 19.29 11.14
N SER A 101 -2.04 20.47 10.67
CA SER A 101 -2.91 21.46 10.01
C SER A 101 -2.51 21.49 8.54
N ILE A 102 -3.24 20.76 7.68
CA ILE A 102 -2.95 20.64 6.25
C ILE A 102 -3.53 21.86 5.53
N THR A 103 -2.72 22.51 4.71
CA THR A 103 -3.09 23.67 3.87
C THR A 103 -3.34 23.32 2.42
N ALA A 104 -2.61 22.31 1.89
CA ALA A 104 -2.83 21.73 0.56
C ALA A 104 -2.49 20.26 0.55
N VAL A 105 -3.17 19.51 -0.32
CA VAL A 105 -2.85 18.12 -0.68
C VAL A 105 -2.46 18.11 -2.14
N CYS A 106 -1.25 17.67 -2.44
CA CYS A 106 -0.66 17.71 -3.77
C CYS A 106 -0.40 16.29 -4.28
N ASP A 107 -0.62 16.09 -5.57
CA ASP A 107 -0.24 14.84 -6.22
C ASP A 107 1.28 14.74 -6.35
N SER A 108 1.80 13.52 -6.38
CA SER A 108 3.22 13.27 -6.64
C SER A 108 3.66 13.90 -7.96
N GLU A 109 4.82 14.48 -7.98
CA GLU A 109 5.46 15.03 -9.17
C GLU A 109 6.04 13.95 -10.09
N ASP A 110 6.32 12.75 -9.57
CA ASP A 110 6.75 11.58 -10.37
C ASP A 110 5.58 11.00 -11.17
N ILE A 111 5.19 11.67 -12.25
CA ILE A 111 4.01 11.31 -13.06
C ILE A 111 4.20 9.96 -13.76
N ASN A 112 5.42 9.66 -14.20
CA ASN A 112 5.74 8.44 -14.94
C ASN A 112 6.24 7.29 -14.05
N ALA A 113 6.37 7.53 -12.75
CA ALA A 113 6.81 6.57 -11.72
C ALA A 113 8.20 5.97 -11.98
N ASN A 114 9.14 6.79 -12.47
CA ASN A 114 10.52 6.40 -12.75
C ASN A 114 11.51 6.78 -11.63
N GLY A 115 11.08 7.59 -10.64
CA GLY A 115 11.89 8.04 -9.51
C GLY A 115 12.88 9.15 -9.85
N ALA A 116 12.69 9.86 -10.96
CA ALA A 116 13.54 10.97 -11.39
C ALA A 116 12.67 12.18 -11.75
N LEU A 117 13.17 13.37 -11.46
CA LEU A 117 12.48 14.60 -11.85
C LEU A 117 12.69 14.87 -13.33
N ASP A 118 11.66 14.67 -14.13
CA ASP A 118 11.68 14.91 -15.57
C ASP A 118 11.15 16.32 -15.94
N ALA A 119 11.37 16.70 -17.20
CA ALA A 119 10.91 17.99 -17.68
C ALA A 119 9.36 18.10 -17.65
N GLY A 120 8.86 19.04 -16.85
CA GLY A 120 7.41 19.27 -16.67
C GLY A 120 6.79 18.57 -15.46
N GLU A 121 7.58 17.86 -14.67
CA GLU A 121 7.16 17.22 -13.43
C GLU A 121 7.32 18.12 -12.20
N ASP A 122 8.29 19.04 -12.20
CA ASP A 122 8.50 20.04 -11.14
C ASP A 122 7.35 21.07 -11.10
N VAL A 123 6.28 20.71 -10.42
CA VAL A 123 5.03 21.51 -10.37
C VAL A 123 5.21 22.74 -9.49
N ASN A 124 5.96 22.61 -8.40
CA ASN A 124 6.18 23.69 -7.46
C ASN A 124 7.42 24.55 -7.78
N GLY A 125 8.26 24.13 -8.73
CA GLY A 125 9.44 24.88 -9.19
C GLY A 125 10.61 24.88 -8.21
N ASN A 126 10.66 23.93 -7.26
CA ASN A 126 11.74 23.84 -6.27
C ASN A 126 12.98 23.07 -6.76
N GLY A 127 12.88 22.37 -7.90
CA GLY A 127 13.97 21.58 -8.50
C GLY A 127 14.20 20.24 -7.81
N VAL A 128 13.28 19.77 -6.98
CA VAL A 128 13.32 18.48 -6.28
C VAL A 128 12.08 17.70 -6.65
N LEU A 129 12.18 16.37 -6.72
CA LEU A 129 11.04 15.50 -6.95
C LEU A 129 10.27 15.30 -5.64
N ASP A 130 9.02 15.76 -5.57
CA ASP A 130 8.16 15.66 -4.39
C ASP A 130 7.02 14.64 -4.59
N PRO A 131 6.75 13.78 -3.58
CA PRO A 131 7.55 13.52 -2.39
C PRO A 131 8.67 12.52 -2.63
N ASP A 132 9.65 12.47 -1.73
CA ASP A 132 10.69 11.44 -1.71
C ASP A 132 10.09 10.03 -1.65
N VAL A 133 10.72 9.08 -2.35
CA VAL A 133 10.33 7.68 -2.33
C VAL A 133 10.88 6.99 -1.09
N PRO A 134 10.04 6.40 -0.22
CA PRO A 134 10.50 5.53 0.86
C PRO A 134 11.34 4.36 0.34
N THR A 135 12.17 3.79 1.19
CA THR A 135 13.07 2.70 0.82
C THR A 135 12.50 1.34 1.22
N LEU A 136 12.51 0.39 0.27
CA LEU A 136 12.28 -1.03 0.58
C LEU A 136 13.49 -1.59 1.33
N THR A 137 13.24 -2.18 2.49
CA THR A 137 14.26 -2.75 3.36
C THR A 137 13.89 -4.16 3.80
N THR A 138 14.88 -4.89 4.33
CA THR A 138 14.65 -6.21 4.90
C THR A 138 13.73 -6.14 6.10
N HIS A 139 12.85 -7.15 6.24
CA HIS A 139 12.05 -7.29 7.44
C HIS A 139 12.96 -7.63 8.63
N PRO A 140 12.81 -6.97 9.79
CA PRO A 140 13.78 -7.08 10.89
C PRO A 140 13.84 -8.47 11.53
N THR A 141 12.73 -9.23 11.50
CA THR A 141 12.60 -10.49 12.25
C THR A 141 12.05 -11.67 11.46
N LYS A 142 11.53 -11.43 10.24
CA LYS A 142 10.89 -12.48 9.42
C LYS A 142 11.71 -12.83 8.19
N THR A 143 11.61 -14.10 7.79
CA THR A 143 12.23 -14.62 6.56
C THR A 143 11.24 -15.52 5.84
N PRO A 144 11.29 -15.62 4.51
CA PRO A 144 12.19 -14.90 3.59
C PRO A 144 11.85 -13.41 3.52
N THR A 145 12.83 -12.57 3.30
CA THR A 145 12.66 -11.13 3.18
C THR A 145 13.16 -10.62 1.83
N VAL A 146 12.81 -9.36 1.51
CA VAL A 146 13.27 -8.71 0.27
C VAL A 146 14.80 -8.74 0.18
N THR A 147 15.31 -9.06 -1.00
CA THR A 147 16.75 -8.99 -1.29
C THR A 147 17.14 -7.54 -1.54
N PRO A 148 18.05 -6.97 -0.72
CA PRO A 148 18.45 -5.57 -0.87
C PRO A 148 18.93 -5.25 -2.28
N GLY A 149 18.46 -4.14 -2.84
CA GLY A 149 18.84 -3.64 -4.16
C GLY A 149 18.17 -4.33 -5.36
N THR A 150 17.34 -5.37 -5.13
CA THR A 150 16.62 -6.04 -6.21
C THR A 150 15.11 -5.83 -6.16
N ASN A 151 14.58 -5.37 -5.03
CA ASN A 151 13.14 -5.28 -4.76
C ASN A 151 12.38 -6.60 -4.94
N LEU A 152 13.08 -7.73 -4.83
CA LEU A 152 12.51 -9.06 -4.98
C LEU A 152 12.40 -9.75 -3.63
N VAL A 153 11.30 -10.47 -3.44
CA VAL A 153 11.12 -11.41 -2.34
C VAL A 153 10.65 -12.76 -2.91
N VAL A 154 11.18 -13.85 -2.36
CA VAL A 154 10.78 -15.22 -2.72
C VAL A 154 9.95 -15.78 -1.58
N THR A 155 8.77 -16.35 -1.88
CA THR A 155 7.86 -16.87 -0.84
C THR A 155 8.36 -18.16 -0.21
N ASP A 156 8.00 -18.36 1.08
CA ASP A 156 8.26 -19.58 1.85
C ASP A 156 7.29 -20.74 1.48
N GLU A 157 7.37 -21.85 2.21
CA GLU A 157 6.50 -23.02 2.03
C GLU A 157 5.01 -22.72 2.23
N ASN A 158 4.67 -21.63 2.95
CA ASN A 158 3.32 -21.19 3.20
C ASN A 158 2.88 -20.06 2.24
N GLY A 159 3.68 -19.75 1.24
CA GLY A 159 3.42 -18.69 0.28
C GLY A 159 3.67 -17.27 0.82
N PHE A 160 4.37 -17.10 1.94
CA PHE A 160 4.66 -15.78 2.52
C PHE A 160 6.05 -15.29 2.16
N GLY A 161 6.14 -14.00 1.90
CA GLY A 161 7.37 -13.22 1.86
C GLY A 161 7.22 -11.96 2.71
N TYR A 162 8.32 -11.40 3.19
CA TYR A 162 8.29 -10.28 4.13
C TYR A 162 9.20 -9.15 3.66
N PHE A 163 8.83 -7.92 4.00
CA PHE A 163 9.62 -6.73 3.73
C PHE A 163 9.27 -5.64 4.73
N ALA A 164 10.05 -4.58 4.73
CA ALA A 164 9.74 -3.39 5.47
C ALA A 164 9.92 -2.15 4.58
N ILE A 165 9.28 -1.06 4.98
CA ILE A 165 9.39 0.25 4.35
C ILE A 165 10.01 1.19 5.37
N THR A 166 11.12 1.82 5.00
CA THR A 166 11.85 2.77 5.84
C THR A 166 11.77 4.15 5.23
N TYR A 167 11.52 5.15 6.06
CA TYR A 167 11.40 6.56 5.65
C TYR A 167 11.86 7.52 6.73
N PRO A 168 12.27 8.75 6.36
CA PRO A 168 12.61 9.79 7.32
C PRO A 168 11.43 10.12 8.23
N LYS A 169 11.67 10.36 9.51
CA LYS A 169 10.63 10.78 10.45
C LYS A 169 9.93 12.07 10.02
N SER A 170 10.66 12.96 9.34
CA SER A 170 10.13 14.21 8.79
C SER A 170 9.02 14.01 7.76
N GLU A 171 9.01 12.87 7.06
CA GLU A 171 8.00 12.53 6.05
C GLU A 171 6.71 11.98 6.67
N GLY A 172 6.79 11.53 7.91
CA GLY A 172 5.63 11.00 8.62
C GLY A 172 4.51 12.03 8.73
N ALA A 173 3.27 11.61 8.43
CA ALA A 173 2.04 12.40 8.33
C ALA A 173 1.98 13.35 7.11
N TRP A 174 3.04 13.46 6.30
CA TRP A 174 3.09 14.42 5.22
C TRP A 174 3.05 13.81 3.83
N SER A 175 3.35 12.53 3.67
CA SER A 175 3.32 11.87 2.36
C SER A 175 2.64 10.52 2.39
N SER A 176 2.26 10.04 1.20
CA SER A 176 1.70 8.72 0.98
C SER A 176 2.38 8.02 -0.19
N VAL A 177 2.49 6.69 -0.07
CA VAL A 177 3.14 5.85 -1.07
C VAL A 177 2.23 4.67 -1.43
N ARG A 178 2.20 4.29 -2.71
CA ARG A 178 1.58 3.06 -3.16
C ARG A 178 2.59 1.94 -3.16
N VAL A 179 2.30 0.91 -2.40
CA VAL A 179 3.03 -0.35 -2.38
C VAL A 179 2.40 -1.27 -3.42
N ILE A 180 3.19 -1.77 -4.35
CA ILE A 180 2.75 -2.73 -5.37
C ILE A 180 3.56 -4.00 -5.18
N ALA A 181 2.88 -5.14 -5.18
CA ALA A 181 3.47 -6.47 -5.21
C ALA A 181 2.95 -7.21 -6.44
N GLU A 182 3.87 -7.71 -7.28
CA GLU A 182 3.57 -8.40 -8.53
C GLU A 182 4.33 -9.71 -8.58
N VAL A 183 3.63 -10.81 -8.89
CA VAL A 183 4.27 -12.10 -9.15
C VAL A 183 4.71 -12.18 -10.61
N SER A 184 5.94 -12.63 -10.83
CA SER A 184 6.58 -12.70 -12.16
C SER A 184 6.20 -13.96 -12.93
N ASP A 185 4.92 -14.31 -13.02
CA ASP A 185 4.43 -15.44 -13.82
C ASP A 185 3.74 -15.02 -15.13
N GLY A 186 3.60 -13.72 -15.35
CA GLY A 186 3.07 -13.12 -16.58
C GLY A 186 1.57 -13.31 -16.81
N LEU A 187 0.82 -13.78 -15.80
CA LEU A 187 -0.63 -13.99 -15.91
C LEU A 187 -1.41 -12.79 -15.34
N PRO A 188 -2.63 -12.50 -15.81
CA PRO A 188 -3.48 -11.44 -15.26
C PRO A 188 -3.89 -11.72 -13.80
N GLY A 189 -4.01 -10.67 -12.99
CA GLY A 189 -4.49 -10.81 -11.60
C GLY A 189 -3.41 -10.97 -10.54
N ASN A 190 -2.14 -10.97 -10.93
CA ASN A 190 -0.99 -11.26 -10.08
C ASN A 190 -0.41 -10.04 -9.40
N THR A 191 -1.20 -8.98 -9.24
CA THR A 191 -0.76 -7.73 -8.65
C THR A 191 -1.67 -7.35 -7.49
N ALA A 192 -1.09 -7.05 -6.35
CA ALA A 192 -1.76 -6.38 -5.24
C ALA A 192 -1.17 -5.00 -5.04
N ASN A 193 -1.99 -4.05 -4.60
CA ASN A 193 -1.52 -2.74 -4.24
C ASN A 193 -2.24 -2.21 -2.99
N TYR A 194 -1.52 -1.35 -2.26
CA TYR A 194 -2.01 -0.70 -1.05
C TYR A 194 -1.43 0.72 -0.98
N VAL A 195 -2.25 1.71 -0.63
CA VAL A 195 -1.77 3.07 -0.39
C VAL A 195 -1.52 3.22 1.11
N LEU A 196 -0.26 3.46 1.44
CA LEU A 196 0.22 3.71 2.78
C LEU A 196 0.35 5.21 2.99
N ASN A 197 -0.35 5.76 3.99
CA ASN A 197 -0.02 7.07 4.52
C ASN A 197 1.11 6.89 5.52
N LEU A 198 2.24 7.57 5.33
CA LEU A 198 3.39 7.42 6.21
C LEU A 198 3.05 7.89 7.62
N GLY A 199 3.16 7.00 8.59
CA GLY A 199 2.76 7.23 9.97
C GLY A 199 3.80 8.00 10.79
N VAL A 200 3.38 8.46 11.97
CA VAL A 200 4.25 9.02 13.02
C VAL A 200 3.95 8.29 14.32
N LEU A 201 4.98 7.95 15.07
CA LEU A 201 4.78 7.36 16.39
C LEU A 201 4.17 8.39 17.34
N ILE A 202 3.15 7.99 18.07
CA ILE A 202 2.44 8.85 19.03
C ILE A 202 3.40 9.47 20.05
N LYS A 203 4.39 8.71 20.53
CA LYS A 203 5.40 9.20 21.47
C LYS A 203 6.19 10.43 20.98
N ASP A 204 6.31 10.60 19.66
CA ASP A 204 7.04 11.72 19.04
C ASP A 204 6.13 12.94 18.84
N LEU A 205 4.85 12.84 19.23
CA LEU A 205 3.84 13.92 19.15
C LEU A 205 3.30 14.37 20.52
N GLU A 206 3.46 13.57 21.57
CA GLU A 206 2.84 13.83 22.89
C GLU A 206 3.53 14.93 23.70
N ASP A 207 4.81 15.20 23.48
CA ASP A 207 5.54 16.24 24.20
C ASP A 207 5.58 17.54 23.43
N LEU A 208 4.70 18.47 23.82
CA LEU A 208 4.62 19.81 23.21
C LEU A 208 5.84 20.71 23.47
N THR A 209 6.76 20.29 24.36
CA THR A 209 8.00 21.03 24.62
C THR A 209 9.13 20.64 23.66
N ILE A 210 8.94 19.55 22.92
CA ILE A 210 9.84 19.04 21.89
C ILE A 210 9.21 19.29 20.54
N ALA A 211 10.00 19.76 19.57
CA ALA A 211 9.53 19.93 18.21
C ALA A 211 9.10 18.57 17.59
N PRO A 212 8.01 18.52 16.83
CA PRO A 212 7.58 17.32 16.13
C PRO A 212 8.61 16.91 15.05
N PRO A 213 8.52 15.69 14.48
CA PRO A 213 9.58 15.13 13.64
C PRO A 213 10.05 15.97 12.45
N SER A 214 9.17 16.78 11.83
CA SER A 214 9.54 17.70 10.74
C SER A 214 10.05 19.07 11.25
N GLY A 215 10.09 19.28 12.56
CA GLY A 215 10.46 20.56 13.16
C GLY A 215 9.33 21.60 13.21
N GLY A 216 8.12 21.23 12.77
CA GLY A 216 6.91 22.06 12.74
C GLY A 216 6.28 22.14 11.35
N PRO A 217 6.87 22.83 10.36
CA PRO A 217 6.38 22.80 8.99
C PRO A 217 6.46 21.42 8.33
N SER A 218 5.61 21.19 7.34
CA SER A 218 5.78 20.10 6.40
C SER A 218 7.11 20.24 5.65
N PRO A 219 7.83 19.16 5.32
CA PRO A 219 9.01 19.22 4.45
C PRO A 219 8.71 19.80 3.06
N TYR A 220 7.43 19.82 2.66
CA TYR A 220 6.92 20.32 1.37
C TYR A 220 6.38 21.75 1.45
N GLY A 221 6.58 22.46 2.57
CA GLY A 221 6.16 23.83 2.78
C GLY A 221 4.76 23.99 3.40
N THR A 222 4.31 25.24 3.51
CA THR A 222 3.09 25.62 4.21
C THR A 222 2.07 26.34 3.32
N ALA A 223 2.40 26.61 2.05
CA ALA A 223 1.53 27.28 1.11
C ALA A 223 0.20 26.55 0.90
N ALA A 224 -0.84 27.27 0.56
CA ALA A 224 -2.18 26.74 0.32
C ALA A 224 -2.38 26.24 -1.13
N VAL A 225 -1.32 26.21 -1.94
CA VAL A 225 -1.35 25.77 -3.35
C VAL A 225 -0.11 24.91 -3.65
N CYS A 226 -0.30 23.93 -4.52
CA CYS A 226 0.77 22.97 -4.88
C CYS A 226 1.86 23.58 -5.78
N THR A 227 1.57 24.66 -6.49
CA THR A 227 2.52 25.32 -7.38
C THR A 227 3.48 26.30 -6.70
N ASP A 228 3.38 26.46 -5.39
CA ASP A 228 4.26 27.31 -4.60
C ASP A 228 5.30 26.42 -3.92
N PRO A 229 6.61 26.71 -4.00
CA PRO A 229 7.65 25.91 -3.38
C PRO A 229 7.68 25.95 -1.85
N ASP A 230 7.00 26.95 -1.20
CA ASP A 230 6.97 27.14 0.26
C ASP A 230 5.83 26.40 0.96
#